data_108d0d5f91ff74ba1719c6d2a81ac72d
#
_entry.id   108d0d5f91ff74ba1719c6d2a81ac72d
#
_cell.length_a   1.000
_cell.length_b   1.000
_cell.length_c   1.000
_cell.angle_alpha   90.00
_cell.angle_beta   90.00
_cell.angle_gamma   90.00
#
_symmetry.space_group_name_H-M   'P 1'
#
loop_
_entity.id
_entity.type
_entity.pdbx_description
1 polymer ?
#
loop_
_entity_poly.entity_id
_entity_poly.type
_entity_poly.pdbx_seq_one_letter_code
_entity_poly.pdbx_strand_id
1 'polypeptide(L)'
;MTVAPLTAARFDDFIDLIRALADYERLAPPDGAAIERLRHDALAPQPRFEAALAFNDAGKAVGYATWFHTYSTFLAKPTIYLEDLFVREDARESGAGSALFEHVRTLGAERGCGRMEWTVLDWNTLAREFYTRRQATWLKEWLLYRVTY
;
A
#
# COMPACT_ATOMS: atom_id res chain seq x y z
N MET A 1 -14.89 11.05 1.53
CA MET A 1 -13.78 10.09 1.25
C MET A 1 -14.11 8.76 1.91
N THR A 2 -14.12 7.68 1.14
CA THR A 2 -14.45 6.33 1.63
C THR A 2 -13.29 5.38 1.28
N VAL A 3 -12.89 4.52 2.23
CA VAL A 3 -11.93 3.43 1.97
C VAL A 3 -12.68 2.11 2.01
N ALA A 4 -12.50 1.29 1.01
CA ALA A 4 -13.13 -0.02 0.90
C ALA A 4 -12.16 -1.09 0.40
N PRO A 5 -12.29 -2.35 0.84
CA PRO A 5 -11.49 -3.46 0.33
C PRO A 5 -11.60 -3.60 -1.18
N LEU A 6 -10.54 -4.08 -1.81
CA LEU A 6 -10.53 -4.40 -3.24
C LEU A 6 -11.53 -5.53 -3.53
N THR A 7 -12.32 -5.35 -4.57
CA THR A 7 -13.26 -6.35 -5.10
C THR A 7 -12.97 -6.61 -6.57
N ALA A 8 -13.48 -7.74 -7.10
CA ALA A 8 -13.36 -8.05 -8.52
C ALA A 8 -13.95 -6.94 -9.43
N ALA A 9 -15.05 -6.32 -9.01
CA ALA A 9 -15.70 -5.24 -9.75
C ALA A 9 -14.85 -3.95 -9.84
N ARG A 10 -13.90 -3.77 -8.94
CA ARG A 10 -13.03 -2.59 -8.86
C ARG A 10 -11.56 -2.89 -9.22
N PHE A 11 -11.31 -4.07 -9.76
CA PHE A 11 -9.95 -4.49 -10.09
C PHE A 11 -9.30 -3.61 -11.16
N ASP A 12 -10.06 -3.16 -12.16
CA ASP A 12 -9.52 -2.28 -13.22
C ASP A 12 -9.12 -0.91 -12.66
N ASP A 13 -9.87 -0.36 -11.70
CA ASP A 13 -9.46 0.87 -10.98
C ASP A 13 -8.14 0.66 -10.22
N PHE A 14 -7.97 -0.49 -9.61
CA PHE A 14 -6.75 -0.85 -8.91
C PHE A 14 -5.54 -0.89 -9.86
N ILE A 15 -5.68 -1.53 -11.01
CA ILE A 15 -4.62 -1.57 -12.02
C ILE A 15 -4.27 -0.19 -12.56
N ASP A 16 -5.27 0.67 -12.80
CA ASP A 16 -5.02 2.04 -13.24
C ASP A 16 -4.27 2.88 -12.21
N LEU A 17 -4.52 2.63 -10.92
CA LEU A 17 -3.77 3.28 -9.83
C LEU A 17 -2.33 2.75 -9.73
N ILE A 18 -2.10 1.45 -9.92
CA ILE A 18 -0.74 0.87 -9.98
C ILE A 18 0.04 1.48 -11.15
N ARG A 19 -0.57 1.62 -12.32
CA ARG A 19 0.05 2.28 -13.48
C ARG A 19 0.43 3.72 -13.17
N ALA A 20 -0.44 4.46 -12.50
CA ALA A 20 -0.17 5.82 -12.08
C ALA A 20 0.99 5.92 -11.06
N LEU A 21 1.11 4.97 -10.14
CA LEU A 21 2.26 4.87 -9.24
C LEU A 21 3.55 4.56 -10.02
N ALA A 22 3.50 3.62 -10.96
CA ALA A 22 4.65 3.28 -11.79
C ALA A 22 5.17 4.50 -12.58
N ASP A 23 4.27 5.30 -13.15
CA ASP A 23 4.62 6.56 -13.82
C ASP A 23 5.28 7.55 -12.84
N TYR A 24 4.72 7.71 -11.65
CA TYR A 24 5.27 8.59 -10.62
C TYR A 24 6.68 8.18 -10.18
N GLU A 25 6.91 6.89 -10.00
CA GLU A 25 8.21 6.33 -9.61
C GLU A 25 9.15 6.09 -10.81
N ARG A 26 8.71 6.34 -12.03
CA ARG A 26 9.46 6.11 -13.28
C ARG A 26 9.91 4.66 -13.43
N LEU A 27 9.02 3.74 -13.12
CA LEU A 27 9.19 2.29 -13.23
C LEU A 27 8.28 1.73 -14.32
N ALA A 28 8.66 0.56 -14.86
CA ALA A 28 7.78 -0.15 -15.78
C ALA A 28 6.53 -0.68 -15.04
N PRO A 29 5.31 -0.44 -15.56
CA PRO A 29 4.11 -1.01 -14.98
C PRO A 29 4.05 -2.53 -15.20
N PRO A 30 3.21 -3.26 -14.43
CA PRO A 30 3.00 -4.68 -14.66
C PRO A 30 2.46 -4.94 -16.08
N ASP A 31 2.98 -5.98 -16.74
CA ASP A 31 2.48 -6.47 -18.03
C ASP A 31 1.20 -7.32 -17.87
N GLY A 32 0.64 -7.79 -18.99
CA GLY A 32 -0.60 -8.57 -18.98
C GLY A 32 -0.53 -9.83 -18.11
N ALA A 33 0.58 -10.56 -18.13
CA ALA A 33 0.78 -11.75 -17.32
C ALA A 33 0.88 -11.39 -15.82
N ALA A 34 1.55 -10.31 -15.49
CA ALA A 34 1.64 -9.80 -14.11
C ALA A 34 0.26 -9.34 -13.61
N ILE A 35 -0.55 -8.69 -14.44
CA ILE A 35 -1.91 -8.27 -14.09
C ILE A 35 -2.78 -9.48 -13.74
N GLU A 36 -2.70 -10.57 -14.50
CA GLU A 36 -3.44 -11.80 -14.20
C GLU A 36 -2.99 -12.45 -12.88
N ARG A 37 -1.68 -12.42 -12.58
CA ARG A 37 -1.18 -12.87 -11.27
C ARG A 37 -1.68 -11.99 -10.14
N LEU A 38 -1.69 -10.66 -10.31
CA LEU A 38 -2.24 -9.72 -9.33
C LEU A 38 -3.72 -10.00 -9.04
N ARG A 39 -4.51 -10.25 -10.10
CA ARG A 39 -5.93 -10.61 -9.96
C ARG A 39 -6.11 -11.88 -9.14
N HIS A 40 -5.41 -12.93 -9.49
CA HIS A 40 -5.45 -14.20 -8.78
C HIS A 40 -5.02 -14.05 -7.31
N ASP A 41 -3.90 -13.40 -7.08
CA ASP A 41 -3.27 -13.33 -5.76
C ASP A 41 -4.02 -12.39 -4.78
N ALA A 42 -4.65 -11.33 -5.29
CA ALA A 42 -5.43 -10.40 -4.47
C ALA A 42 -6.84 -10.88 -4.15
N LEU A 43 -7.46 -11.65 -5.07
CA LEU A 43 -8.89 -12.02 -5.00
C LEU A 43 -9.12 -13.48 -4.60
N ALA A 44 -8.06 -14.24 -4.32
CA ALA A 44 -8.18 -15.61 -3.84
C ALA A 44 -8.79 -15.66 -2.43
N PRO A 45 -9.43 -16.80 -2.03
CA PRO A 45 -9.93 -16.99 -0.67
C PRO A 45 -8.88 -16.80 0.43
N GLN A 46 -7.63 -17.14 0.12
CA GLN A 46 -6.46 -16.85 0.94
C GLN A 46 -5.50 -15.99 0.12
N PRO A 47 -5.68 -14.66 0.10
CA PRO A 47 -4.91 -13.78 -0.74
C PRO A 47 -3.43 -13.73 -0.29
N ARG A 48 -2.52 -13.59 -1.26
CA ARG A 48 -1.10 -13.38 -0.98
C ARG A 48 -0.81 -11.97 -0.48
N PHE A 49 -1.63 -11.02 -0.88
CA PHE A 49 -1.66 -9.64 -0.37
C PHE A 49 -3.09 -9.13 -0.38
N GLU A 50 -3.36 -8.14 0.43
CA GLU A 50 -4.64 -7.47 0.49
C GLU A 50 -4.51 -6.04 -0.04
N ALA A 51 -5.62 -5.48 -0.49
CA ALA A 51 -5.67 -4.12 -1.01
C ALA A 51 -6.96 -3.41 -0.61
N ALA A 52 -6.89 -2.09 -0.49
CA ALA A 52 -8.04 -1.22 -0.34
C ALA A 52 -7.91 -0.02 -1.27
N LEU A 53 -9.04 0.49 -1.73
CA LEU A 53 -9.14 1.68 -2.57
C LEU A 53 -9.78 2.82 -1.78
N ALA A 54 -9.29 4.03 -2.03
CA ALA A 54 -9.93 5.26 -1.56
C ALA A 54 -10.77 5.86 -2.68
N PHE A 55 -12.01 6.21 -2.36
CA PHE A 55 -12.96 6.79 -3.30
C PHE A 55 -13.32 8.21 -2.87
N ASN A 56 -13.38 9.13 -3.82
CA ASN A 56 -13.92 10.46 -3.60
C ASN A 56 -15.47 10.43 -3.54
N ASP A 57 -16.08 11.58 -3.29
CA ASP A 57 -17.54 11.69 -3.13
C ASP A 57 -18.31 11.38 -4.42
N ALA A 58 -17.64 11.44 -5.59
CA ALA A 58 -18.19 11.02 -6.87
C ALA A 58 -18.03 9.50 -7.14
N GLY A 59 -17.49 8.73 -6.18
CA GLY A 59 -17.26 7.28 -6.33
C GLY A 59 -16.08 6.91 -7.24
N LYS A 60 -15.22 7.86 -7.60
CA LYS A 60 -13.99 7.61 -8.37
C LYS A 60 -12.89 7.14 -7.43
N ALA A 61 -12.20 6.07 -7.82
CA ALA A 61 -11.00 5.61 -7.13
C ALA A 61 -9.84 6.60 -7.33
N VAL A 62 -9.31 7.12 -6.24
CA VAL A 62 -8.28 8.17 -6.26
C VAL A 62 -6.98 7.75 -5.58
N GLY A 63 -6.96 6.62 -4.89
CA GLY A 63 -5.78 6.09 -4.23
C GLY A 63 -5.97 4.65 -3.81
N TYR A 64 -4.88 4.00 -3.42
CA TYR A 64 -4.90 2.62 -2.93
C TYR A 64 -3.81 2.36 -1.92
N ALA A 65 -3.98 1.30 -1.15
CA ALA A 65 -2.95 0.69 -0.34
C ALA A 65 -2.94 -0.81 -0.55
N THR A 66 -1.75 -1.42 -0.49
CA THR A 66 -1.56 -2.87 -0.48
C THR A 66 -0.72 -3.27 0.71
N TRP A 67 -1.01 -4.44 1.27
CA TRP A 67 -0.27 -4.95 2.44
C TRP A 67 -0.30 -6.46 2.51
N PHE A 68 0.63 -7.00 3.26
CA PHE A 68 0.71 -8.41 3.64
C PHE A 68 1.38 -8.52 5.02
N HIS A 69 1.49 -9.71 5.56
CA HIS A 69 2.08 -9.91 6.88
C HIS A 69 3.47 -10.53 6.75
N THR A 70 4.45 -9.90 7.40
CA THR A 70 5.73 -10.50 7.76
C THR A 70 5.67 -10.96 9.22
N TYR A 71 6.74 -11.50 9.76
CA TYR A 71 6.76 -11.98 11.13
C TYR A 71 8.03 -11.56 11.85
N SER A 72 7.91 -11.07 13.07
CA SER A 72 9.03 -10.78 13.94
C SER A 72 9.21 -11.91 14.95
N THR A 73 10.33 -12.62 14.83
CA THR A 73 10.67 -13.69 15.80
C THR A 73 11.01 -13.14 17.17
N PHE A 74 11.55 -11.92 17.26
CA PHE A 74 11.84 -11.29 18.54
C PHE A 74 10.59 -10.80 19.27
N LEU A 75 9.62 -10.25 18.57
CA LEU A 75 8.34 -9.86 19.15
C LEU A 75 7.38 -11.05 19.29
N ALA A 76 7.65 -12.15 18.58
CA ALA A 76 6.75 -13.29 18.42
C ALA A 76 5.33 -12.85 17.98
N LYS A 77 5.30 -11.92 17.01
CA LYS A 77 4.07 -11.33 16.47
C LYS A 77 4.22 -11.08 14.98
N PRO A 78 3.11 -11.11 14.22
CA PRO A 78 3.11 -10.64 12.84
C PRO A 78 3.42 -9.13 12.78
N THR A 79 3.98 -8.72 11.67
CA THR A 79 4.13 -7.31 11.27
C THR A 79 3.21 -7.07 10.08
N ILE A 80 2.41 -6.01 10.09
CA ILE A 80 1.71 -5.61 8.89
C ILE A 80 2.67 -4.80 8.01
N TYR A 81 2.93 -5.30 6.79
CA TYR A 81 3.85 -4.66 5.85
C TYR A 81 3.07 -3.95 4.76
N LEU A 82 3.20 -2.62 4.72
CA LEU A 82 2.58 -1.77 3.70
C LEU A 82 3.47 -1.78 2.45
N GLU A 83 3.05 -2.50 1.40
CA GLU A 83 3.80 -2.57 0.14
C GLU A 83 3.68 -1.27 -0.63
N ASP A 84 2.44 -0.81 -0.88
CA ASP A 84 2.14 0.43 -1.58
C ASP A 84 1.18 1.32 -0.80
N LEU A 85 1.40 2.62 -0.89
CA LEU A 85 0.45 3.67 -0.52
C LEU A 85 0.55 4.78 -1.56
N PHE A 86 -0.49 4.95 -2.35
CA PHE A 86 -0.51 5.92 -3.43
C PHE A 86 -1.83 6.68 -3.50
N VAL A 87 -1.76 7.97 -3.79
CA VAL A 87 -2.90 8.84 -4.10
C VAL A 87 -2.55 9.63 -5.35
N ARG A 88 -3.47 9.68 -6.31
CA ARG A 88 -3.33 10.49 -7.53
C ARG A 88 -3.01 11.93 -7.16
N GLU A 89 -2.20 12.58 -7.98
CA GLU A 89 -1.73 13.95 -7.71
C GLU A 89 -2.89 14.94 -7.57
N ASP A 90 -3.88 14.84 -8.45
CA ASP A 90 -5.09 15.67 -8.46
C ASP A 90 -6.03 15.44 -7.25
N ALA A 91 -5.78 14.39 -6.48
CA ALA A 91 -6.54 14.04 -5.28
C ALA A 91 -5.71 14.12 -3.99
N ARG A 92 -4.48 14.61 -4.06
CA ARG A 92 -3.67 14.84 -2.86
C ARG A 92 -4.29 15.94 -2.00
N GLU A 93 -3.96 15.93 -0.72
CA GLU A 93 -4.54 16.84 0.29
C GLU A 93 -6.05 16.65 0.56
N SER A 94 -6.71 15.72 -0.14
CA SER A 94 -8.11 15.37 0.12
C SER A 94 -8.35 14.51 1.37
N GLY A 95 -7.28 14.06 2.02
CA GLY A 95 -7.34 13.12 3.14
C GLY A 95 -7.28 11.64 2.74
N ALA A 96 -7.25 11.31 1.44
CA ALA A 96 -7.23 9.93 0.96
C ALA A 96 -6.03 9.12 1.48
N GLY A 97 -4.83 9.70 1.43
CA GLY A 97 -3.62 9.05 1.93
C GLY A 97 -3.67 8.80 3.44
N SER A 98 -4.21 9.74 4.20
CA SER A 98 -4.43 9.57 5.64
C SER A 98 -5.42 8.45 5.92
N ALA A 99 -6.54 8.42 5.21
CA ALA A 99 -7.57 7.40 5.39
C ALA A 99 -7.06 5.99 5.07
N LEU A 100 -6.31 5.84 3.97
CA LEU A 100 -5.69 4.56 3.60
C LEU A 100 -4.64 4.11 4.63
N PHE A 101 -3.76 5.02 5.06
CA PHE A 101 -2.73 4.71 6.05
C PHE A 101 -3.36 4.27 7.38
N GLU A 102 -4.34 5.03 7.87
CA GLU A 102 -5.04 4.70 9.11
C GLU A 102 -5.85 3.40 9.00
N HIS A 103 -6.42 3.11 7.83
CA HIS A 103 -7.09 1.83 7.59
C HIS A 103 -6.13 0.64 7.83
N VAL A 104 -4.95 0.67 7.22
CA VAL A 104 -3.95 -0.39 7.38
C VAL A 104 -3.40 -0.44 8.81
N ARG A 105 -3.13 0.71 9.42
CA ARG A 105 -2.65 0.82 10.80
C ARG A 105 -3.64 0.21 11.80
N THR A 106 -4.91 0.55 11.67
CA THR A 106 -5.97 0.03 12.52
C THR A 106 -6.12 -1.48 12.35
N LEU A 107 -6.12 -1.95 11.10
CA LEU A 107 -6.20 -3.37 10.78
C LEU A 107 -5.04 -4.17 11.40
N GLY A 108 -3.82 -3.63 11.35
CA GLY A 108 -2.66 -4.24 11.99
C GLY A 108 -2.84 -4.39 13.51
N ALA A 109 -3.33 -3.34 14.17
CA ALA A 109 -3.62 -3.38 15.61
C ALA A 109 -4.72 -4.41 15.95
N GLU A 110 -5.80 -4.43 15.19
CA GLU A 110 -6.91 -5.40 15.37
C GLU A 110 -6.46 -6.84 15.17
N ARG A 111 -5.50 -7.09 14.29
CA ARG A 111 -4.93 -8.41 14.02
C ARG A 111 -3.81 -8.83 14.98
N GLY A 112 -3.51 -8.02 15.98
CA GLY A 112 -2.47 -8.31 16.97
C GLY A 112 -1.06 -8.18 16.43
N CYS A 113 -0.83 -7.43 15.36
CA CYS A 113 0.50 -7.12 14.86
C CYS A 113 1.30 -6.34 15.89
N GLY A 114 2.61 -6.61 15.99
CA GLY A 114 3.50 -5.89 16.90
C GLY A 114 3.96 -4.55 16.35
N ARG A 115 3.91 -4.37 15.02
CA ARG A 115 4.34 -3.16 14.32
C ARG A 115 3.82 -3.13 12.89
N MET A 116 3.96 -1.98 12.26
CA MET A 116 3.73 -1.74 10.85
C MET A 116 5.01 -1.20 10.22
N GLU A 117 5.40 -1.75 9.07
CA GLU A 117 6.64 -1.36 8.39
C GLU A 117 6.40 -1.14 6.90
N TRP A 118 7.25 -0.33 6.28
CA TRP A 118 7.26 -0.07 4.83
C TRP A 118 8.60 0.50 4.41
N THR A 119 8.83 0.62 3.11
CA THR A 119 9.94 1.36 2.52
C THR A 119 9.43 2.58 1.74
N VAL A 120 10.29 3.55 1.53
CA VAL A 120 10.03 4.74 0.72
C VAL A 120 11.30 5.08 -0.04
N LEU A 121 11.15 5.50 -1.30
CA LEU A 121 12.27 5.99 -2.09
C LEU A 121 12.90 7.23 -1.42
N ASP A 122 14.22 7.28 -1.36
CA ASP A 122 14.95 8.32 -0.63
C ASP A 122 14.67 9.74 -1.13
N TRP A 123 14.41 9.90 -2.43
CA TRP A 123 14.06 11.18 -3.06
C TRP A 123 12.61 11.62 -2.82
N ASN A 124 11.73 10.72 -2.34
CA ASN A 124 10.31 11.01 -2.16
C ASN A 124 10.06 11.81 -0.88
N THR A 125 10.45 13.06 -0.90
CA THR A 125 10.35 13.98 0.25
C THR A 125 8.91 14.12 0.73
N LEU A 126 7.94 14.21 -0.17
CA LEU A 126 6.52 14.33 0.17
C LEU A 126 6.03 13.16 1.02
N ALA A 127 6.35 11.93 0.61
CA ALA A 127 5.98 10.72 1.37
C ALA A 127 6.75 10.65 2.70
N ARG A 128 8.04 10.97 2.69
CA ARG A 128 8.85 10.97 3.92
C ARG A 128 8.31 11.94 4.98
N GLU A 129 7.92 13.13 4.57
CA GLU A 129 7.29 14.11 5.46
C GLU A 129 5.92 13.64 5.96
N PHE A 130 5.12 13.01 5.08
CA PHE A 130 3.84 12.41 5.44
C PHE A 130 3.99 11.38 6.57
N TYR A 131 5.01 10.50 6.49
CA TYR A 131 5.29 9.50 7.51
C TYR A 131 5.86 10.10 8.80
N THR A 132 6.75 11.07 8.71
CA THR A 132 7.31 11.77 9.87
C THR A 132 6.21 12.45 10.70
N ARG A 133 5.25 13.10 10.05
CA ARG A 133 4.08 13.70 10.73
C ARG A 133 3.20 12.67 11.45
N ARG A 134 3.32 11.39 11.10
CA ARG A 134 2.62 10.27 11.76
C ARG A 134 3.46 9.53 12.77
N GLN A 135 4.57 10.16 13.19
CA GLN A 135 5.48 9.61 14.20
C GLN A 135 6.14 8.30 13.79
N ALA A 136 6.26 8.04 12.49
CA ALA A 136 7.03 6.93 11.98
C ALA A 136 8.53 7.18 12.16
N THR A 137 9.27 6.15 12.53
CA THR A 137 10.71 6.20 12.72
C THR A 137 11.42 5.62 11.50
N TRP A 138 12.32 6.38 10.90
CA TRP A 138 13.21 5.86 9.88
C TRP A 138 14.32 5.03 10.54
N LEU A 139 14.33 3.72 10.25
CA LEU A 139 15.31 2.75 10.76
C LEU A 139 16.53 2.73 9.82
N LYS A 140 17.34 3.77 9.85
CA LYS A 140 18.48 3.96 8.94
C LYS A 140 19.58 2.90 9.07
N GLU A 141 19.64 2.18 10.19
CA GLU A 141 20.60 1.09 10.44
C GLU A 141 20.22 -0.21 9.72
N TRP A 142 18.96 -0.32 9.24
CA TRP A 142 18.46 -1.48 8.51
C TRP A 142 18.51 -1.21 7.01
N LEU A 143 19.43 -1.90 6.32
CA LEU A 143 19.63 -1.74 4.89
C LEU A 143 18.84 -2.78 4.12
N LEU A 144 18.15 -2.36 3.06
CA LEU A 144 17.42 -3.25 2.17
C LEU A 144 18.38 -3.93 1.19
N TYR A 145 18.38 -5.27 1.18
CA TYR A 145 19.11 -6.08 0.22
C TYR A 145 18.14 -6.84 -0.67
N ARG A 146 18.52 -7.06 -1.94
CA ARG A 146 17.69 -7.76 -2.93
C ARG A 146 18.50 -8.75 -3.74
N VAL A 147 17.93 -9.94 -3.95
CA VAL A 147 18.32 -10.86 -5.00
C VAL A 147 17.15 -10.98 -5.96
N THR A 148 17.39 -10.83 -7.26
CA THR A 148 16.33 -10.91 -8.28
C THR A 148 16.40 -12.27 -8.99
N TYR A 149 15.24 -12.91 -9.21
CA TYR A 149 15.08 -14.18 -9.92
C TYR A 149 14.64 -13.96 -11.37
#